data_d075d3e02df16f0079a48a006fb34f5c
#
_entry.id   d075d3e02df16f0079a48a006fb34f5c
#
_cell.length_a   1.000
_cell.length_b   1.000
_cell.length_c   1.000
_cell.angle_alpha   90.00
_cell.angle_beta   90.00
_cell.angle_gamma   90.00
#
_symmetry.space_group_name_H-M   'P 1'
#
loop_
_entity.id
_entity.type
_entity.pdbx_description
1 polymer ?
#
loop_
_entity_poly.entity_id
_entity_poly.type
_entity_poly.pdbx_seq_one_letter_code
_entity_poly.pdbx_strand_id
1 'polypeptide(L)'
;LAGPRTLEHLVDVVLSFEGERHGGFRMVRATKNRYGPADEVGCFEMTETGIREVPDPSGLFTSSRGPTAGTCVTVSLEGRRPLVAEVQALVVPTSLQQPRRMTHGLENARVTLTLAVLQRRAGHKLHTRDVYASTVGGVRLSDPAADLALAIAVASALRDEEPVGKLLAIGEVSLSGEVRRVPALGRRLAEAARLGFERAIVPEGSGKEVAAAGLRVIEVASIDEALKAAFGTPSGKVVGVEKRRREHGAEGASAAPH
;
A
#
# COMPACT_ATOMS: atom_id res chain seq x y z
N LEU A 1 -0.18 -28.04 28.65
CA LEU A 1 -0.50 -28.26 27.22
C LEU A 1 0.63 -27.64 26.41
N ALA A 2 1.40 -28.46 25.69
CA ALA A 2 2.43 -27.99 24.77
C ALA A 2 1.74 -27.15 23.68
N GLY A 3 2.21 -25.90 23.47
CA GLY A 3 1.65 -25.02 22.47
C GLY A 3 1.96 -25.53 21.03
N PRO A 4 1.29 -24.98 20.01
CA PRO A 4 1.44 -25.42 18.61
C PRO A 4 2.89 -25.45 18.12
N ARG A 5 3.76 -24.57 18.63
CA ARG A 5 5.19 -24.50 18.25
C ARG A 5 6.02 -25.73 18.64
N THR A 6 5.55 -26.55 19.58
CA THR A 6 6.30 -27.74 20.01
C THR A 6 6.29 -28.84 18.92
N LEU A 7 5.29 -28.85 18.04
CA LEU A 7 5.18 -29.80 16.95
C LEU A 7 5.96 -29.38 15.70
N GLU A 8 6.33 -28.12 15.58
CA GLU A 8 7.05 -27.60 14.40
C GLU A 8 8.39 -28.30 14.14
N HIS A 9 9.02 -28.82 15.20
CA HIS A 9 10.28 -29.58 15.09
C HIS A 9 10.09 -31.01 14.57
N LEU A 10 8.88 -31.57 14.70
CA LEU A 10 8.59 -32.98 14.38
C LEU A 10 7.96 -33.16 12.99
N VAL A 11 7.54 -32.07 12.33
CA VAL A 11 6.87 -32.13 11.03
C VAL A 11 7.72 -31.48 9.94
N ASP A 12 7.56 -31.91 8.72
CA ASP A 12 8.30 -31.40 7.56
C ASP A 12 7.66 -30.15 6.97
N VAL A 13 6.36 -29.96 7.13
CA VAL A 13 5.60 -28.81 6.63
C VAL A 13 4.71 -28.26 7.71
N VAL A 14 4.72 -26.92 7.87
CA VAL A 14 3.81 -26.19 8.73
C VAL A 14 3.10 -25.13 7.90
N LEU A 15 1.78 -25.21 7.85
CA LEU A 15 0.93 -24.23 7.21
C LEU A 15 0.18 -23.43 8.28
N SER A 16 0.29 -22.11 8.20
CA SER A 16 -0.45 -21.16 9.03
C SER A 16 -1.65 -20.63 8.27
N PHE A 17 -2.82 -20.69 8.92
CA PHE A 17 -4.04 -20.07 8.38
C PHE A 17 -4.26 -18.75 9.10
N GLU A 18 -4.29 -17.67 8.33
CA GLU A 18 -4.49 -16.30 8.81
C GLU A 18 -5.77 -15.72 8.21
N GLY A 19 -6.48 -14.90 8.98
CA GLY A 19 -7.69 -14.21 8.53
C GLY A 19 -8.58 -13.80 9.71
N GLU A 20 -9.47 -12.85 9.46
CA GLU A 20 -10.41 -12.38 10.47
C GLU A 20 -11.57 -13.37 10.66
N ARG A 21 -12.06 -13.46 11.90
CA ARG A 21 -13.17 -14.40 12.23
C ARG A 21 -14.44 -14.13 11.45
N HIS A 22 -14.71 -12.86 11.15
CA HIS A 22 -15.92 -12.42 10.45
C HIS A 22 -15.69 -12.07 8.98
N GLY A 23 -14.41 -12.04 8.53
CA GLY A 23 -14.05 -11.87 7.12
C GLY A 23 -14.09 -13.22 6.39
N GLY A 24 -14.64 -13.24 5.18
CA GLY A 24 -14.62 -14.44 4.33
C GLY A 24 -13.24 -14.81 3.81
N PHE A 25 -12.26 -13.92 3.93
CA PHE A 25 -10.92 -14.12 3.38
C PHE A 25 -9.99 -14.89 4.33
N ARG A 26 -9.16 -15.76 3.74
CA ARG A 26 -8.13 -16.52 4.45
C ARG A 26 -6.84 -16.51 3.64
N MET A 27 -5.72 -16.30 4.33
CA MET A 27 -4.39 -16.55 3.80
C MET A 27 -3.83 -17.84 4.38
N VAL A 28 -3.24 -18.66 3.53
CA VAL A 28 -2.50 -19.85 3.93
C VAL A 28 -1.05 -19.64 3.59
N ARG A 29 -0.22 -19.64 4.63
CA ARG A 29 1.23 -19.41 4.51
C ARG A 29 1.99 -20.65 4.93
N ALA A 30 2.98 -21.05 4.13
CA ALA A 30 3.95 -22.05 4.56
C ALA A 30 4.98 -21.40 5.47
N THR A 31 4.94 -21.69 6.78
CA THR A 31 5.92 -21.19 7.77
C THR A 31 7.13 -22.12 7.86
N LYS A 32 6.96 -23.38 7.51
CA LYS A 32 8.02 -24.37 7.32
C LYS A 32 7.68 -25.25 6.14
N ASN A 33 8.63 -25.46 5.24
CA ASN A 33 8.47 -26.38 4.13
C ASN A 33 9.83 -27.02 3.78
N ARG A 34 10.00 -28.29 4.09
CA ARG A 34 11.23 -29.03 3.83
C ARG A 34 11.40 -29.38 2.35
N TYR A 35 10.30 -29.40 1.59
CA TYR A 35 10.26 -29.87 0.20
C TYR A 35 10.17 -28.74 -0.83
N GLY A 36 10.11 -27.48 -0.37
CA GLY A 36 9.97 -26.32 -1.24
C GLY A 36 10.12 -24.98 -0.51
N PRO A 37 9.82 -23.87 -1.18
CA PRO A 37 9.90 -22.55 -0.57
C PRO A 37 8.88 -22.38 0.56
N ALA A 38 9.31 -21.71 1.63
CA ALA A 38 8.46 -21.40 2.79
C ALA A 38 7.75 -20.03 2.68
N ASP A 39 8.05 -19.24 1.63
CA ASP A 39 7.55 -17.86 1.49
C ASP A 39 6.32 -17.73 0.58
N GLU A 40 5.69 -18.86 0.24
CA GLU A 40 4.50 -18.86 -0.62
C GLU A 40 3.23 -18.65 0.21
N VAL A 41 2.32 -17.86 -0.36
CA VAL A 41 1.04 -17.52 0.26
C VAL A 41 -0.09 -17.81 -0.72
N GLY A 42 -1.02 -18.67 -0.31
CA GLY A 42 -2.29 -18.91 -0.99
C GLY A 42 -3.38 -18.02 -0.41
N CYS A 43 -4.25 -17.50 -1.26
CA CYS A 43 -5.38 -16.67 -0.88
C CYS A 43 -6.69 -17.40 -1.15
N PHE A 44 -7.58 -17.43 -0.16
CA PHE A 44 -8.82 -18.18 -0.22
C PHE A 44 -9.98 -17.36 0.35
N GLU A 45 -11.16 -17.62 -0.17
CA GLU A 45 -12.42 -17.11 0.35
C GLU A 45 -13.23 -18.23 0.95
N MET A 46 -13.80 -18.00 2.13
CA MET A 46 -14.75 -18.91 2.76
C MET A 46 -16.13 -18.63 2.19
N THR A 47 -16.74 -19.63 1.59
CA THR A 47 -18.10 -19.59 1.05
C THR A 47 -19.01 -20.56 1.81
N GLU A 48 -20.31 -20.47 1.61
CA GLU A 48 -21.28 -21.40 2.21
C GLU A 48 -21.02 -22.87 1.78
N THR A 49 -20.40 -23.07 0.62
CA THR A 49 -20.08 -24.38 0.04
C THR A 49 -18.65 -24.84 0.34
N GLY A 50 -17.85 -24.06 1.06
CA GLY A 50 -16.48 -24.40 1.42
C GLY A 50 -15.45 -23.32 1.09
N ILE A 51 -14.22 -23.74 0.83
CA ILE A 51 -13.09 -22.84 0.56
C ILE A 51 -12.91 -22.71 -0.96
N ARG A 52 -12.87 -21.48 -1.46
CA ARG A 52 -12.60 -21.16 -2.86
C ARG A 52 -11.25 -20.43 -2.96
N GLU A 53 -10.40 -20.83 -3.91
CA GLU A 53 -9.17 -20.11 -4.21
C GLU A 53 -9.49 -18.71 -4.79
N VAL A 54 -8.74 -17.72 -4.36
CA VAL A 54 -8.77 -16.34 -4.89
C VAL A 54 -7.42 -16.06 -5.55
N PRO A 55 -7.29 -16.29 -6.86
CA PRO A 55 -6.03 -16.09 -7.59
C PRO A 55 -5.57 -14.63 -7.54
N ASP A 56 -6.52 -13.69 -7.55
CA ASP A 56 -6.27 -12.25 -7.47
C ASP A 56 -7.08 -11.62 -6.33
N PRO A 57 -6.49 -11.45 -5.13
CA PRO A 57 -7.17 -10.86 -3.99
C PRO A 57 -7.20 -9.32 -4.02
N SER A 58 -6.61 -8.67 -5.01
CA SER A 58 -6.41 -7.21 -5.03
C SER A 58 -7.72 -6.43 -4.93
N GLY A 59 -8.80 -6.93 -5.53
CA GLY A 59 -10.13 -6.32 -5.43
C GLY A 59 -10.78 -6.40 -4.04
N LEU A 60 -10.27 -7.26 -3.14
CA LEU A 60 -10.77 -7.41 -1.78
C LEU A 60 -10.21 -6.37 -0.81
N PHE A 61 -9.05 -5.78 -1.14
CA PHE A 61 -8.28 -4.90 -0.24
C PHE A 61 -8.20 -3.46 -0.73
N THR A 62 -9.01 -3.11 -1.72
CA THR A 62 -9.16 -1.75 -2.22
C THR A 62 -10.64 -1.39 -2.32
N SER A 63 -10.96 -0.13 -2.07
CA SER A 63 -12.33 0.36 -2.22
C SER A 63 -12.71 0.46 -3.71
N SER A 64 -13.98 0.15 -4.03
CA SER A 64 -14.50 0.22 -5.39
C SER A 64 -14.79 1.66 -5.87
N ARG A 65 -14.76 2.64 -4.97
CA ARG A 65 -15.17 4.03 -5.23
C ARG A 65 -14.07 4.93 -5.78
N GLY A 66 -12.84 4.43 -5.91
CA GLY A 66 -11.68 5.25 -6.30
C GLY A 66 -11.08 6.07 -5.15
N PRO A 67 -10.18 7.03 -5.46
CA PRO A 67 -9.56 7.89 -4.45
C PRO A 67 -10.62 8.66 -3.66
N THR A 68 -10.42 8.74 -2.35
CA THR A 68 -11.29 9.47 -1.43
C THR A 68 -10.40 10.14 -0.38
N ALA A 69 -10.80 11.27 0.17
CA ALA A 69 -10.07 11.90 1.26
C ALA A 69 -9.88 10.90 2.41
N GLY A 70 -8.66 10.84 2.93
CA GLY A 70 -8.29 9.88 3.97
C GLY A 70 -7.86 8.51 3.46
N THR A 71 -7.65 8.32 2.16
CA THR A 71 -7.22 7.01 1.62
C THR A 71 -5.89 7.10 0.87
N CYS A 72 -5.10 6.03 0.93
CA CYS A 72 -3.94 5.85 0.07
C CYS A 72 -3.65 4.36 -0.11
N VAL A 73 -3.29 3.98 -1.33
CA VAL A 73 -2.98 2.58 -1.66
C VAL A 73 -1.48 2.32 -1.51
N THR A 74 -1.14 1.11 -1.08
CA THR A 74 0.24 0.58 -1.04
C THR A 74 0.30 -0.81 -1.60
N VAL A 75 1.53 -1.32 -1.76
CA VAL A 75 1.77 -2.74 -2.07
C VAL A 75 2.66 -3.32 -0.99
N SER A 76 2.10 -4.18 -0.17
CA SER A 76 2.82 -4.97 0.83
C SER A 76 3.36 -6.26 0.23
N LEU A 77 4.35 -6.88 0.87
CA LEU A 77 4.77 -8.24 0.57
C LEU A 77 4.32 -9.19 1.67
N GLU A 78 3.54 -10.18 1.26
CA GLU A 78 3.22 -11.33 2.08
C GLU A 78 4.06 -12.52 1.60
N GLY A 79 5.17 -12.77 2.31
CA GLY A 79 6.21 -13.65 1.80
C GLY A 79 6.79 -13.13 0.48
N ARG A 80 6.58 -13.87 -0.59
CA ARG A 80 7.02 -13.47 -1.96
C ARG A 80 5.91 -12.82 -2.78
N ARG A 81 4.67 -12.84 -2.31
CA ARG A 81 3.52 -12.34 -3.05
C ARG A 81 3.30 -10.85 -2.78
N PRO A 82 3.29 -9.99 -3.82
CA PRO A 82 2.85 -8.61 -3.67
C PRO A 82 1.34 -8.57 -3.47
N LEU A 83 0.88 -7.80 -2.50
CA LEU A 83 -0.51 -7.62 -2.14
C LEU A 83 -0.83 -6.13 -2.13
N VAL A 84 -1.70 -5.71 -3.03
CA VAL A 84 -2.19 -4.33 -3.05
C VAL A 84 -3.22 -4.16 -1.95
N ALA A 85 -3.05 -3.14 -1.12
CA ALA A 85 -3.94 -2.85 -0.01
C ALA A 85 -4.16 -1.34 0.14
N GLU A 86 -5.36 -0.96 0.53
CA GLU A 86 -5.72 0.43 0.82
C GLU A 86 -5.66 0.68 2.32
N VAL A 87 -4.94 1.74 2.67
CA VAL A 87 -4.91 2.31 4.01
C VAL A 87 -5.92 3.44 4.08
N GLN A 88 -6.77 3.41 5.08
CA GLN A 88 -7.76 4.44 5.35
C GLN A 88 -7.46 5.12 6.68
N ALA A 89 -7.62 6.43 6.74
CA ALA A 89 -7.48 7.22 7.94
C ALA A 89 -8.68 8.17 8.11
N LEU A 90 -9.08 8.36 9.36
CA LEU A 90 -10.05 9.37 9.76
C LEU A 90 -9.42 10.22 10.85
N VAL A 91 -9.44 11.54 10.68
CA VAL A 91 -8.89 12.51 11.62
C VAL A 91 -9.97 13.47 12.06
N VAL A 92 -10.32 13.44 13.34
CA VAL A 92 -11.39 14.28 13.89
C VAL A 92 -10.91 15.15 15.05
N PRO A 93 -11.45 16.36 15.25
CA PRO A 93 -11.12 17.17 16.41
C PRO A 93 -11.47 16.44 17.71
N THR A 94 -10.68 16.65 18.75
CA THR A 94 -10.97 16.12 20.09
C THR A 94 -10.67 17.17 21.15
N SER A 95 -11.49 17.16 22.21
CA SER A 95 -11.25 17.93 23.44
C SER A 95 -10.56 17.13 24.53
N LEU A 96 -10.25 15.85 24.27
CA LEU A 96 -9.58 15.00 25.23
C LEU A 96 -8.13 15.45 25.44
N GLN A 97 -7.63 15.43 26.66
CA GLN A 97 -6.23 15.72 26.98
C GLN A 97 -5.27 14.74 26.29
N GLN A 98 -5.71 13.48 26.13
CA GLN A 98 -4.98 12.45 25.39
C GLN A 98 -5.81 12.03 24.17
N PRO A 99 -5.46 12.49 22.97
CA PRO A 99 -6.13 12.09 21.74
C PRO A 99 -6.06 10.61 21.49
N ARG A 100 -7.14 10.03 21.00
CA ARG A 100 -7.24 8.59 20.71
C ARG A 100 -6.44 8.22 19.47
N ARG A 101 -5.81 7.05 19.51
CA ARG A 101 -5.11 6.42 18.40
C ARG A 101 -5.63 5.01 18.28
N MET A 102 -6.47 4.75 17.28
CA MET A 102 -7.05 3.42 17.07
C MET A 102 -6.62 2.88 15.73
N THR A 103 -6.21 1.63 15.72
CA THR A 103 -5.71 0.96 14.50
C THR A 103 -6.42 -0.36 14.29
N HIS A 104 -6.68 -0.69 13.03
CA HIS A 104 -7.20 -1.98 12.62
C HIS A 104 -6.46 -2.45 11.37
N GLY A 105 -5.89 -3.65 11.40
CA GLY A 105 -5.07 -4.17 10.31
C GLY A 105 -3.67 -3.54 10.17
N LEU A 106 -3.34 -2.54 10.98
CA LEU A 106 -2.04 -1.87 11.02
C LEU A 106 -1.37 -2.06 12.38
N GLU A 107 -0.04 -2.12 12.40
CA GLU A 107 0.72 -2.21 13.65
C GLU A 107 0.67 -0.86 14.40
N ASN A 108 0.16 -0.87 15.63
CA ASN A 108 -0.05 0.34 16.42
C ASN A 108 1.24 1.15 16.66
N ALA A 109 2.36 0.46 16.87
CA ALA A 109 3.66 1.10 17.05
C ALA A 109 4.06 1.92 15.80
N ARG A 110 3.91 1.35 14.61
CA ARG A 110 4.22 2.03 13.34
C ARG A 110 3.31 3.23 13.08
N VAL A 111 2.01 3.09 13.35
CA VAL A 111 1.06 4.21 13.25
C VAL A 111 1.48 5.34 14.18
N THR A 112 1.78 5.03 15.44
CA THR A 112 2.21 6.04 16.44
C THR A 112 3.48 6.77 15.99
N LEU A 113 4.49 6.06 15.49
CA LEU A 113 5.73 6.64 14.97
C LEU A 113 5.47 7.53 13.74
N THR A 114 4.67 7.07 12.79
CA THR A 114 4.32 7.85 11.60
C THR A 114 3.58 9.14 11.95
N LEU A 115 2.64 9.09 12.90
CA LEU A 115 1.95 10.29 13.40
C LEU A 115 2.90 11.28 14.06
N ALA A 116 3.87 10.80 14.86
CA ALA A 116 4.89 11.65 15.45
C ALA A 116 5.78 12.34 14.39
N VAL A 117 6.14 11.63 13.34
CA VAL A 117 6.90 12.19 12.21
C VAL A 117 6.07 13.22 11.47
N LEU A 118 4.81 12.94 11.13
CA LEU A 118 3.91 13.92 10.50
C LEU A 118 3.78 15.19 11.32
N GLN A 119 3.64 15.05 12.63
CA GLN A 119 3.54 16.23 13.53
C GLN A 119 4.84 17.01 13.59
N ARG A 120 5.99 16.36 13.73
CA ARG A 120 7.27 17.02 13.97
C ARG A 120 7.95 17.48 12.69
N ARG A 121 7.85 16.73 11.59
CA ARG A 121 8.60 16.97 10.33
C ARG A 121 7.75 17.63 9.26
N ALA A 122 6.47 17.26 9.14
CA ALA A 122 5.56 17.84 8.16
C ALA A 122 4.64 18.92 8.74
N GLY A 123 4.79 19.27 10.03
CA GLY A 123 4.07 20.40 10.66
C GLY A 123 2.57 20.16 10.90
N HIS A 124 2.08 18.92 10.78
CA HIS A 124 0.67 18.61 10.99
C HIS A 124 0.28 18.66 12.47
N LYS A 125 -0.79 19.41 12.81
CA LYS A 125 -1.28 19.53 14.19
C LYS A 125 -2.17 18.33 14.56
N LEU A 126 -1.57 17.28 15.10
CA LEU A 126 -2.26 16.05 15.49
C LEU A 126 -2.51 15.91 17.01
N HIS A 127 -1.97 16.83 17.81
CA HIS A 127 -2.11 16.80 19.28
C HIS A 127 -3.51 17.14 19.80
N THR A 128 -4.39 17.70 18.97
CA THR A 128 -5.80 18.00 19.26
C THR A 128 -6.75 17.19 18.37
N ARG A 129 -6.29 16.06 17.85
CA ARG A 129 -7.04 15.25 16.91
C ARG A 129 -7.03 13.79 17.31
N ASP A 130 -8.18 13.14 17.32
CA ASP A 130 -8.26 11.70 17.31
C ASP A 130 -7.92 11.17 15.92
N VAL A 131 -7.18 10.07 15.85
CA VAL A 131 -6.81 9.42 14.59
C VAL A 131 -7.22 7.96 14.64
N TYR A 132 -7.97 7.57 13.65
CA TYR A 132 -8.38 6.19 13.37
C TYR A 132 -7.74 5.78 12.05
N ALA A 133 -7.05 4.64 12.02
CA ALA A 133 -6.43 4.12 10.82
C ALA A 133 -6.77 2.65 10.63
N SER A 134 -7.15 2.27 9.42
CA SER A 134 -7.52 0.89 9.12
C SER A 134 -7.07 0.48 7.73
N THR A 135 -7.05 -0.83 7.49
CA THR A 135 -6.92 -1.41 6.16
C THR A 135 -8.27 -1.86 5.64
N VAL A 136 -8.47 -1.84 4.34
CA VAL A 136 -9.67 -2.39 3.70
C VAL A 136 -9.58 -3.92 3.68
N GLY A 137 -10.73 -4.60 3.88
CA GLY A 137 -10.83 -6.06 3.83
C GLY A 137 -10.14 -6.80 4.97
N GLY A 138 -9.73 -6.08 6.04
CA GLY A 138 -9.13 -6.69 7.23
C GLY A 138 -7.73 -7.27 7.03
N VAL A 139 -7.04 -6.91 5.95
CA VAL A 139 -5.66 -7.35 5.73
C VAL A 139 -4.74 -6.76 6.79
N ARG A 140 -3.80 -7.56 7.28
CA ARG A 140 -2.78 -7.09 8.22
C ARG A 140 -1.55 -6.61 7.46
N LEU A 141 -1.20 -5.34 7.63
CA LEU A 141 -0.01 -4.73 7.07
C LEU A 141 1.03 -4.54 8.17
N SER A 142 2.01 -5.43 8.24
CA SER A 142 3.19 -5.33 9.10
C SER A 142 4.44 -4.86 8.34
N ASP A 143 4.35 -4.78 7.01
CA ASP A 143 5.43 -4.36 6.13
C ASP A 143 5.69 -2.85 6.27
N PRO A 144 6.93 -2.42 6.59
CA PRO A 144 7.31 -1.01 6.65
C PRO A 144 7.01 -0.21 5.37
N ALA A 145 6.90 -0.88 4.23
CA ALA A 145 6.55 -0.27 2.97
C ALA A 145 5.21 0.50 2.99
N ALA A 146 4.32 0.18 3.93
CA ALA A 146 3.02 0.82 4.11
C ALA A 146 3.08 2.17 4.85
N ASP A 147 4.20 2.53 5.48
CA ASP A 147 4.29 3.76 6.28
C ASP A 147 4.01 5.01 5.45
N LEU A 148 4.53 5.07 4.22
CA LEU A 148 4.34 6.22 3.35
C LEU A 148 2.87 6.39 2.96
N ALA A 149 2.17 5.29 2.66
CA ALA A 149 0.75 5.32 2.36
C ALA A 149 -0.08 5.74 3.59
N LEU A 150 0.27 5.24 4.78
CA LEU A 150 -0.35 5.67 6.03
C LEU A 150 -0.18 7.17 6.26
N ALA A 151 1.04 7.69 6.06
CA ALA A 151 1.32 9.11 6.21
C ALA A 151 0.49 9.98 5.26
N ILE A 152 0.38 9.57 4.00
CA ILE A 152 -0.43 10.26 2.99
C ILE A 152 -1.92 10.16 3.34
N ALA A 153 -2.43 8.99 3.75
CA ALA A 153 -3.83 8.82 4.15
C ALA A 153 -4.20 9.73 5.34
N VAL A 154 -3.35 9.80 6.36
CA VAL A 154 -3.55 10.70 7.52
C VAL A 154 -3.52 12.17 7.10
N ALA A 155 -2.56 12.57 6.27
CA ALA A 155 -2.47 13.94 5.79
C ALA A 155 -3.66 14.32 4.90
N SER A 156 -4.14 13.39 4.08
CA SER A 156 -5.34 13.50 3.27
C SER A 156 -6.60 13.71 4.13
N ALA A 157 -6.79 12.86 5.16
CA ALA A 157 -7.89 12.99 6.11
C ALA A 157 -7.86 14.32 6.89
N LEU A 158 -6.65 14.80 7.25
CA LEU A 158 -6.50 16.05 7.97
C LEU A 158 -6.84 17.28 7.12
N ARG A 159 -6.57 17.21 5.81
CA ARG A 159 -6.82 18.29 4.84
C ARG A 159 -8.21 18.20 4.23
N ASP A 160 -8.89 17.07 4.38
CA ASP A 160 -10.10 16.71 3.64
C ASP A 160 -9.89 16.82 2.11
N GLU A 161 -8.73 16.35 1.64
CA GLU A 161 -8.27 16.48 0.26
C GLU A 161 -7.84 15.10 -0.29
N GLU A 162 -8.33 14.75 -1.47
CA GLU A 162 -7.97 13.48 -2.13
C GLU A 162 -6.56 13.52 -2.70
N PRO A 163 -5.77 12.43 -2.60
CA PRO A 163 -4.54 12.29 -3.36
C PRO A 163 -4.79 12.31 -4.86
N VAL A 164 -3.90 12.92 -5.64
CA VAL A 164 -4.10 13.16 -7.07
C VAL A 164 -4.02 11.87 -7.89
N GLY A 165 -5.14 11.49 -8.51
CA GLY A 165 -5.26 10.39 -9.46
C GLY A 165 -5.16 9.00 -8.80
N LYS A 166 -5.00 7.93 -9.62
CA LYS A 166 -4.78 6.57 -9.15
C LYS A 166 -3.37 6.40 -8.62
N LEU A 167 -3.12 6.96 -7.44
CA LEU A 167 -1.83 7.02 -6.76
C LEU A 167 -1.65 5.84 -5.81
N LEU A 168 -0.45 5.30 -5.78
CA LEU A 168 0.01 4.45 -4.69
C LEU A 168 1.31 5.00 -4.09
N ALA A 169 1.59 4.63 -2.85
CA ALA A 169 2.80 5.04 -2.14
C ALA A 169 3.46 3.85 -1.46
N ILE A 170 4.77 3.72 -1.66
CA ILE A 170 5.58 2.62 -1.12
C ILE A 170 6.85 3.20 -0.54
N GLY A 171 7.10 2.98 0.76
CA GLY A 171 8.32 3.43 1.43
C GLY A 171 8.22 3.34 2.94
N GLU A 172 9.35 3.06 3.59
CA GLU A 172 9.47 3.14 5.03
C GLU A 172 9.70 4.60 5.45
N VAL A 173 9.05 5.06 6.51
CA VAL A 173 9.23 6.42 7.05
C VAL A 173 10.06 6.36 8.32
N SER A 174 11.27 6.97 8.29
CA SER A 174 12.14 7.06 9.44
C SER A 174 11.73 8.19 10.40
N LEU A 175 12.23 8.17 11.63
CA LEU A 175 11.99 9.24 12.62
C LEU A 175 12.57 10.60 12.21
N SER A 176 13.55 10.61 11.31
CA SER A 176 14.08 11.86 10.72
C SER A 176 13.14 12.47 9.68
N GLY A 177 12.11 11.73 9.20
CA GLY A 177 11.24 12.10 8.10
C GLY A 177 11.77 11.70 6.72
N GLU A 178 12.86 10.96 6.67
CA GLU A 178 13.42 10.38 5.45
C GLU A 178 12.53 9.23 4.96
N VAL A 179 12.32 9.14 3.66
CA VAL A 179 11.64 8.01 3.01
C VAL A 179 12.68 7.01 2.55
N ARG A 180 12.67 5.82 3.15
CA ARG A 180 13.68 4.77 2.97
C ARG A 180 13.24 3.70 2.01
N ARG A 181 14.22 3.12 1.34
CA ARG A 181 14.03 2.02 0.40
C ARG A 181 13.52 0.77 1.09
N VAL A 182 12.67 0.05 0.37
CA VAL A 182 12.09 -1.21 0.81
C VAL A 182 12.48 -2.34 -0.14
N PRO A 183 12.53 -3.59 0.32
CA PRO A 183 12.87 -4.73 -0.52
C PRO A 183 11.88 -4.93 -1.67
N ALA A 184 12.38 -5.45 -2.80
CA ALA A 184 11.61 -5.89 -3.96
C ALA A 184 10.64 -4.84 -4.53
N LEU A 185 11.06 -3.57 -4.54
CA LEU A 185 10.25 -2.46 -5.04
C LEU A 185 9.77 -2.69 -6.48
N GLY A 186 10.64 -3.19 -7.36
CA GLY A 186 10.27 -3.49 -8.74
C GLY A 186 9.11 -4.48 -8.87
N ARG A 187 9.06 -5.51 -8.01
CA ARG A 187 7.96 -6.48 -7.99
C ARG A 187 6.66 -5.84 -7.51
N ARG A 188 6.72 -4.97 -6.51
CA ARG A 188 5.56 -4.21 -6.01
C ARG A 188 4.98 -3.29 -7.09
N LEU A 189 5.85 -2.58 -7.80
CA LEU A 189 5.46 -1.69 -8.89
C LEU A 189 4.90 -2.44 -10.09
N ALA A 190 5.45 -3.60 -10.44
CA ALA A 190 4.92 -4.46 -11.50
C ALA A 190 3.48 -4.90 -11.19
N GLU A 191 3.20 -5.29 -9.95
CA GLU A 191 1.84 -5.65 -9.52
C GLU A 191 0.88 -4.45 -9.57
N ALA A 192 1.32 -3.29 -9.10
CA ALA A 192 0.55 -2.06 -9.20
C ALA A 192 0.20 -1.70 -10.65
N ALA A 193 1.17 -1.82 -11.57
CA ALA A 193 0.96 -1.59 -13.00
C ALA A 193 -0.04 -2.56 -13.60
N ARG A 194 0.05 -3.86 -13.23
CA ARG A 194 -0.89 -4.90 -13.67
C ARG A 194 -2.33 -4.55 -13.27
N LEU A 195 -2.52 -3.92 -12.12
CA LEU A 195 -3.83 -3.52 -11.60
C LEU A 195 -4.30 -2.14 -12.08
N GLY A 196 -3.56 -1.51 -12.99
CA GLY A 196 -3.96 -0.26 -13.64
C GLY A 196 -3.74 0.99 -12.81
N PHE A 197 -2.84 0.96 -11.81
CA PHE A 197 -2.35 2.18 -11.19
C PHE A 197 -1.50 2.97 -12.19
N GLU A 198 -1.53 4.28 -12.08
CA GLU A 198 -0.89 5.18 -13.04
C GLU A 198 0.33 5.90 -12.45
N ARG A 199 0.32 6.11 -11.13
CA ARG A 199 1.32 6.89 -10.41
C ARG A 199 1.78 6.17 -9.15
N ALA A 200 3.09 6.25 -8.87
CA ALA A 200 3.68 5.74 -7.64
C ALA A 200 4.62 6.77 -7.02
N ILE A 201 4.51 6.96 -5.70
CA ILE A 201 5.51 7.68 -4.90
C ILE A 201 6.38 6.64 -4.22
N VAL A 202 7.70 6.76 -4.41
CA VAL A 202 8.70 5.79 -3.94
C VAL A 202 9.93 6.51 -3.37
N PRO A 203 10.78 5.81 -2.60
CA PRO A 203 12.01 6.39 -2.08
C PRO A 203 12.99 6.79 -3.20
N GLU A 204 13.76 7.84 -2.97
CA GLU A 204 14.82 8.30 -3.86
C GLU A 204 15.87 7.19 -4.11
N GLY A 205 16.47 7.20 -5.31
CA GLY A 205 17.49 6.24 -5.74
C GLY A 205 16.93 4.88 -6.15
N SER A 206 15.64 4.78 -6.42
CA SER A 206 14.94 3.55 -6.87
C SER A 206 15.05 3.32 -8.39
N GLY A 207 15.65 4.24 -9.14
CA GLY A 207 15.60 4.36 -10.60
C GLY A 207 15.80 3.09 -11.43
N LYS A 208 16.67 2.15 -10.99
CA LYS A 208 16.90 0.89 -11.71
C LYS A 208 15.72 -0.08 -11.59
N GLU A 209 15.02 -0.07 -10.47
CA GLU A 209 13.86 -0.93 -10.19
C GLU A 209 12.57 -0.39 -10.82
N VAL A 210 12.55 0.89 -11.10
CA VAL A 210 11.39 1.67 -11.56
C VAL A 210 11.24 1.65 -13.07
N ALA A 211 12.34 1.60 -13.82
CA ALA A 211 12.36 1.77 -15.28
C ALA A 211 11.50 0.76 -16.07
N ALA A 212 11.21 -0.39 -15.49
CA ALA A 212 10.42 -1.46 -16.12
C ALA A 212 8.92 -1.43 -15.74
N ALA A 213 8.49 -0.56 -14.83
CA ALA A 213 7.18 -0.68 -14.19
C ALA A 213 5.99 -0.17 -15.04
N GLY A 214 6.22 0.65 -16.08
CA GLY A 214 5.14 1.22 -16.90
C GLY A 214 4.26 2.25 -16.17
N LEU A 215 4.68 2.70 -14.99
CA LEU A 215 4.04 3.71 -14.14
C LEU A 215 4.81 5.03 -14.21
N ARG A 216 4.11 6.14 -14.00
CA ARG A 216 4.76 7.40 -13.66
C ARG A 216 5.24 7.35 -12.21
N VAL A 217 6.53 7.20 -12.00
CA VAL A 217 7.11 7.10 -10.66
C VAL A 217 7.72 8.41 -10.25
N ILE A 218 7.44 8.82 -9.00
CA ILE A 218 7.95 10.03 -8.36
C ILE A 218 8.84 9.58 -7.21
N GLU A 219 10.14 9.80 -7.32
CA GLU A 219 11.10 9.55 -6.27
C GLU A 219 11.13 10.70 -5.28
N VAL A 220 11.10 10.40 -3.99
CA VAL A 220 11.11 11.37 -2.90
C VAL A 220 12.11 10.98 -1.82
N ALA A 221 12.81 11.97 -1.27
CA ALA A 221 13.76 11.77 -0.18
C ALA A 221 13.11 11.93 1.20
N SER A 222 12.02 12.67 1.29
CA SER A 222 11.39 13.03 2.57
C SER A 222 9.87 12.94 2.54
N ILE A 223 9.29 12.85 3.73
CA ILE A 223 7.84 12.88 3.94
C ILE A 223 7.21 14.17 3.39
N ASP A 224 7.88 15.32 3.51
CA ASP A 224 7.39 16.60 3.00
C ASP A 224 7.29 16.60 1.48
N GLU A 225 8.30 16.08 0.78
CA GLU A 225 8.26 15.90 -0.68
C GLU A 225 7.17 14.93 -1.10
N ALA A 226 6.99 13.83 -0.37
CA ALA A 226 5.95 12.84 -0.65
C ALA A 226 4.54 13.44 -0.54
N LEU A 227 4.28 14.24 0.50
CA LEU A 227 3.00 14.92 0.67
C LEU A 227 2.75 15.96 -0.44
N LYS A 228 3.76 16.74 -0.82
CA LYS A 228 3.65 17.67 -1.96
C LYS A 228 3.32 16.92 -3.25
N ALA A 229 4.02 15.81 -3.52
CA ALA A 229 3.77 14.98 -4.70
C ALA A 229 2.38 14.33 -4.69
N ALA A 230 1.88 13.92 -3.53
CA ALA A 230 0.56 13.29 -3.39
C ALA A 230 -0.58 14.26 -3.66
N PHE A 231 -0.44 15.56 -3.33
CA PHE A 231 -1.47 16.58 -3.49
C PHE A 231 -1.22 17.55 -4.67
N GLY A 232 -0.45 17.11 -5.66
CA GLY A 232 -0.32 17.82 -6.94
C GLY A 232 0.70 18.97 -6.98
N THR A 233 1.37 19.28 -5.88
CA THR A 233 2.48 20.26 -5.91
C THR A 233 3.71 19.59 -6.53
N PRO A 234 4.37 20.20 -7.54
CA PRO A 234 5.57 19.63 -8.12
C PRO A 234 6.66 19.43 -7.06
N SER A 235 7.01 18.18 -6.77
CA SER A 235 8.06 17.81 -5.82
C SER A 235 8.58 16.42 -6.15
N GLY A 236 9.88 16.20 -5.97
CA GLY A 236 10.52 14.93 -6.29
C GLY A 236 10.96 14.78 -7.74
N LYS A 237 11.81 13.77 -7.99
CA LYS A 237 12.32 13.46 -9.32
C LYS A 237 11.37 12.48 -10.03
N VAL A 238 10.80 12.89 -11.16
CA VAL A 238 9.98 12.00 -11.99
C VAL A 238 10.89 11.06 -12.76
N VAL A 239 10.70 9.75 -12.57
CA VAL A 239 11.42 8.69 -13.26
C VAL A 239 10.37 7.76 -13.87
N GLY A 240 10.42 7.52 -15.18
CA GLY A 240 9.50 6.58 -15.84
C GLY A 240 9.10 7.04 -17.25
N VAL A 241 8.68 6.09 -18.05
CA VAL A 241 8.39 6.29 -19.47
C VAL A 241 7.02 6.99 -19.61
N GLU A 242 7.01 8.19 -20.16
CA GLU A 242 5.81 8.72 -20.81
C GLU A 242 5.36 7.73 -21.88
N LYS A 243 4.19 7.12 -21.72
CA LYS A 243 3.51 6.47 -22.84
C LYS A 243 3.27 7.57 -23.89
N ARG A 244 4.04 7.57 -24.98
CA ARG A 244 3.71 8.37 -26.16
C ARG A 244 2.24 8.14 -26.47
N ARG A 245 1.42 9.16 -26.34
CA ARG A 245 0.10 9.21 -26.97
C ARG A 245 0.34 8.87 -28.43
N ARG A 246 -0.14 7.74 -28.89
CA ARG A 246 -0.30 7.48 -30.31
C ARG A 246 -1.33 8.50 -30.79
N GLU A 247 -0.85 9.57 -31.40
CA GLU A 247 -1.61 10.40 -32.30
C GLU A 247 -2.02 9.48 -33.46
N HIS A 248 -3.28 9.08 -33.46
CA HIS A 248 -3.91 8.61 -34.70
C HIS A 248 -4.09 9.86 -35.54
N GLY A 249 -3.04 10.16 -36.32
CA GLY A 249 -3.09 11.08 -37.41
C GLY A 249 -4.12 10.57 -38.42
N ALA A 250 -5.09 11.37 -38.68
CA ALA A 250 -5.97 11.28 -39.81
C ALA A 250 -5.12 11.54 -41.10
N GLU A 251 -4.92 10.49 -41.85
CA GLU A 251 -4.55 10.55 -43.29
C GLU A 251 -5.54 9.60 -43.94
N GLY A 252 -6.27 9.98 -44.89
CA GLY A 252 -6.28 10.86 -45.98
C GLY A 252 -7.50 10.49 -46.79
N ALA A 253 -8.42 11.40 -46.89
CA ALA A 253 -9.47 11.30 -47.91
C ALA A 253 -9.12 12.34 -48.96
N SER A 254 -8.51 11.90 -50.03
CA SER A 254 -8.46 12.67 -51.27
C SER A 254 -8.24 11.68 -52.41
N ALA A 255 -9.24 11.50 -53.22
CA ALA A 255 -9.20 11.57 -54.68
C ALA A 255 -10.47 11.00 -55.27
N ALA A 256 -11.34 11.83 -55.73
CA ALA A 256 -12.01 11.63 -57.03
C ALA A 256 -11.01 12.10 -58.11
N PRO A 257 -11.17 11.87 -59.42
CA PRO A 257 -12.42 11.86 -60.18
C PRO A 257 -12.44 10.82 -61.33
N HIS A 258 -13.53 10.49 -61.81
CA HIS A 258 -14.08 10.45 -63.14
C HIS A 258 -15.27 9.50 -63.21
#